data_aa78d325cee9773487fc20b5f2fe97dd
#
_entry.id   aa78d325cee9773487fc20b5f2fe97dd
#
_cell.length_a   1.000
_cell.length_b   1.000
_cell.length_c   1.000
_cell.angle_alpha   90.00
_cell.angle_beta   90.00
_cell.angle_gamma   90.00
#
_symmetry.space_group_name_H-M   'P 1'
#
loop_
_entity.id
_entity.type
_entity.pdbx_description
1 polymer ?
#
loop_
_entity_poly.entity_id
_entity_poly.type
_entity_poly.pdbx_seq_one_letter_code
_entity_poly.pdbx_strand_id
1 'polypeptide(L)'
;MKRPLYYLLCAIACMSMVSATMPMAAIAEAIQPQETTEQQEQADATNGDTGKAEDGTNTNATADTAEDSTATSTGTSAANTESVNGTPTTPGTPAPSLSAQTNPTTAAISATSQTTYAHSATATQNGVTFTVSWNDAPAGTATTFHVTQANGSSQAKARMDVPTYWDGGSQESVCDPSRPAWGSYNSLGTAGHDFTFEFTASGTYRIYFYFMDNDRNDPQNDKGIYYLRATAEVTVNDAARPSVTQIVNNAVDLCRQQTNGSEYDMALWLHDWTLDQLEYDHSLNWCSAESGLTRHQGTCESYQRIYSKLLDAAGIANGRITGNGHTWNAVKIDGKWCQMDLTWDDTSDNWYGDLDQRHLYFGLTDELMAIAHSDHTANYQKNDYAYRSTDLSNNYFMRNGKADEWAEKYADRIQQHLDAKEESFSIDADNQSFPPSISGIQNGIVAYAISLKEWKTGSAKVELTAESNVSKESNSKWSAKYELNAEYKTAALGRVIDDGPYRLATALDDRMAVSASASGCSLSSDAGALYLERDGATGLYRISSGGLLLTESGNRAVLAEADGSASQLWRVSALGGGRHSFTSASGLALDDRGQRTSEGNTVWLYEPNGGPPRRGSLPSLQDPLNTF
;
A
#
# COMPACT_ATOMS: atom_id res chain seq x y z
N MET A 1 -27.11 -22.07 -11.45
CA MET A 1 -26.22 -23.19 -11.67
C MET A 1 -25.78 -23.28 -13.13
N LYS A 2 -25.21 -22.22 -13.71
CA LYS A 2 -24.59 -22.21 -15.07
C LYS A 2 -23.33 -21.30 -15.10
N ARG A 3 -22.85 -20.81 -13.97
CA ARG A 3 -21.68 -19.94 -13.87
C ARG A 3 -20.29 -20.62 -13.80
N PRO A 4 -20.09 -21.85 -13.29
CA PRO A 4 -18.74 -22.38 -13.11
C PRO A 4 -17.99 -22.73 -14.41
N LEU A 5 -18.70 -22.99 -15.50
CA LEU A 5 -18.04 -23.45 -16.75
C LEU A 5 -17.45 -22.31 -17.58
N TYR A 6 -17.96 -21.08 -17.42
CA TYR A 6 -17.48 -19.90 -18.16
C TYR A 6 -16.17 -19.36 -17.59
N TYR A 7 -16.04 -19.38 -16.26
CA TYR A 7 -14.82 -18.95 -15.57
C TYR A 7 -13.63 -19.88 -15.79
N LEU A 8 -13.88 -21.19 -15.87
CA LEU A 8 -12.84 -22.17 -16.17
C LEU A 8 -12.23 -21.94 -17.57
N LEU A 9 -13.03 -21.53 -18.55
CA LEU A 9 -12.56 -21.22 -19.90
C LEU A 9 -11.79 -19.89 -19.97
N CYS A 10 -12.17 -18.89 -19.19
CA CYS A 10 -11.44 -17.62 -19.09
C CYS A 10 -10.12 -17.75 -18.32
N ALA A 11 -10.10 -18.50 -17.23
CA ALA A 11 -8.87 -18.82 -16.48
C ALA A 11 -7.87 -19.62 -17.34
N ILE A 12 -8.35 -20.57 -18.15
CA ILE A 12 -7.51 -21.32 -19.09
C ILE A 12 -6.99 -20.41 -20.22
N ALA A 13 -7.75 -19.41 -20.67
CA ALA A 13 -7.31 -18.45 -21.67
C ALA A 13 -6.20 -17.51 -21.12
N CYS A 14 -6.32 -17.07 -19.89
CA CYS A 14 -5.25 -16.31 -19.22
C CYS A 14 -4.00 -17.16 -18.96
N MET A 15 -4.17 -18.44 -18.57
CA MET A 15 -3.04 -19.35 -18.38
C MET A 15 -2.37 -19.77 -19.69
N SER A 16 -3.10 -19.90 -20.80
CA SER A 16 -2.50 -20.22 -22.10
C SER A 16 -1.71 -19.06 -22.69
N MET A 17 -1.98 -17.82 -22.29
CA MET A 17 -1.14 -16.65 -22.65
C MET A 17 0.13 -16.56 -21.80
N VAL A 18 0.12 -17.02 -20.55
CA VAL A 18 1.32 -17.05 -19.68
C VAL A 18 2.20 -18.29 -19.95
N SER A 19 1.64 -19.38 -20.49
CA SER A 19 2.40 -20.58 -20.83
C SER A 19 3.00 -20.59 -22.25
N ALA A 20 2.63 -19.65 -23.12
CA ALA A 20 3.33 -19.43 -24.37
C ALA A 20 4.59 -18.60 -24.09
N THR A 21 5.73 -19.23 -24.24
CA THR A 21 7.10 -18.78 -24.03
C THR A 21 7.45 -17.46 -24.75
N MET A 22 6.93 -16.34 -24.26
CA MET A 22 7.46 -15.03 -24.58
C MET A 22 8.05 -14.41 -23.31
N PRO A 23 9.25 -13.80 -23.37
CA PRO A 23 9.74 -12.99 -22.27
C PRO A 23 8.72 -11.91 -21.93
N MET A 24 8.52 -11.60 -20.65
CA MET A 24 7.53 -10.60 -20.20
C MET A 24 7.63 -9.26 -20.93
N ALA A 25 8.81 -8.89 -21.41
CA ALA A 25 9.04 -7.74 -22.28
C ALA A 25 8.28 -7.79 -23.62
N ALA A 26 8.00 -8.98 -24.16
CA ALA A 26 7.30 -9.12 -25.44
C ALA A 26 5.77 -9.07 -25.33
N ILE A 27 5.23 -9.29 -24.12
CA ILE A 27 3.79 -9.12 -23.86
C ILE A 27 3.48 -7.63 -23.65
N ALA A 28 4.41 -6.87 -23.10
CA ALA A 28 4.31 -5.41 -22.96
C ALA A 28 4.33 -4.69 -24.34
N GLU A 29 5.11 -5.20 -25.31
CA GLU A 29 5.15 -4.64 -26.68
C GLU A 29 3.88 -4.92 -27.52
N ALA A 30 3.11 -5.94 -27.17
CA ALA A 30 1.87 -6.27 -27.90
C ALA A 30 0.64 -5.44 -27.47
N ILE A 31 0.75 -4.62 -26.41
CA ILE A 31 -0.33 -3.81 -25.83
C ILE A 31 0.00 -2.31 -25.89
N GLN A 32 1.03 -1.89 -26.59
CA GLN A 32 1.29 -0.46 -26.77
C GLN A 32 0.23 0.14 -27.72
N PRO A 33 -0.56 1.14 -27.28
CA PRO A 33 -1.27 1.98 -28.20
C PRO A 33 -0.21 2.77 -28.99
N GLN A 34 -0.30 2.77 -30.31
CA GLN A 34 0.40 3.76 -31.10
C GLN A 34 -0.02 5.14 -30.60
N GLU A 35 0.89 5.86 -29.97
CA GLU A 35 0.73 7.29 -29.73
C GLU A 35 0.49 7.97 -31.08
N THR A 36 -0.75 8.32 -31.31
CA THR A 36 -1.06 9.26 -32.38
C THR A 36 -0.64 10.65 -31.91
N THR A 37 0.12 11.29 -32.73
CA THR A 37 0.77 12.60 -32.63
C THR A 37 -0.19 13.78 -32.37
N GLU A 38 -1.37 13.57 -31.78
CA GLU A 38 -2.39 14.62 -31.56
C GLU A 38 -2.42 15.19 -30.15
N GLN A 39 -1.60 14.70 -29.19
CA GLN A 39 -1.55 15.26 -27.84
C GLN A 39 -0.54 16.40 -27.63
N GLN A 40 0.20 16.79 -28.67
CA GLN A 40 1.23 17.83 -28.57
C GLN A 40 0.74 19.24 -28.98
N GLU A 41 -0.46 19.38 -29.49
CA GLU A 41 -1.00 20.69 -29.89
C GLU A 41 -1.85 21.42 -28.84
N GLN A 42 -2.04 20.84 -27.63
CA GLN A 42 -2.85 21.48 -26.59
C GLN A 42 -2.01 22.12 -25.46
N ALA A 43 -0.69 22.05 -25.53
CA ALA A 43 0.22 22.60 -24.53
C ALA A 43 0.82 23.98 -24.90
N ASP A 44 0.57 24.53 -26.08
CA ASP A 44 1.27 25.73 -26.59
C ASP A 44 0.39 26.99 -26.71
N ALA A 45 -0.75 27.05 -26.05
CA ALA A 45 -1.65 28.22 -26.10
C ALA A 45 -1.78 29.01 -24.78
N THR A 46 -0.84 28.88 -23.84
CA THR A 46 -0.77 29.80 -22.69
C THR A 46 0.67 30.06 -22.27
N ASN A 47 1.37 30.86 -23.05
CA ASN A 47 2.51 31.63 -22.53
C ASN A 47 2.67 32.95 -23.33
N GLY A 48 2.35 34.01 -22.64
CA GLY A 48 2.65 35.37 -23.04
C GLY A 48 1.83 36.37 -22.24
N ASP A 49 2.26 36.78 -21.10
CA ASP A 49 2.68 38.16 -20.85
C ASP A 49 3.29 38.33 -19.44
N THR A 50 4.34 39.12 -19.45
CA THR A 50 5.20 39.56 -18.36
C THR A 50 4.53 40.58 -17.46
N GLY A 51 4.76 40.51 -16.15
CA GLY A 51 4.43 41.61 -15.22
C GLY A 51 4.86 41.39 -13.79
N LYS A 52 5.93 42.02 -13.46
CA LYS A 52 6.68 42.18 -12.22
C LYS A 52 5.87 42.70 -11.02
N ALA A 53 6.34 42.26 -9.83
CA ALA A 53 6.60 43.02 -8.61
C ALA A 53 5.58 43.00 -7.46
N GLU A 54 6.10 42.53 -6.33
CA GLU A 54 6.19 43.13 -4.99
C GLU A 54 5.03 42.98 -3.99
N ASP A 55 5.38 42.20 -2.97
CA ASP A 55 5.43 42.55 -1.52
C ASP A 55 4.16 43.06 -0.81
N GLY A 56 3.89 42.47 0.34
CA GLY A 56 2.94 43.04 1.28
C GLY A 56 2.29 42.06 2.26
N THR A 57 3.07 41.61 3.22
CA THR A 57 2.74 41.36 4.65
C THR A 57 1.33 41.74 5.14
N ASN A 58 0.79 40.83 5.94
CA ASN A 58 0.39 41.05 7.34
C ASN A 58 -1.04 40.72 7.76
N THR A 59 -1.10 39.76 8.65
CA THR A 59 -1.70 39.69 10.00
C THR A 59 -3.19 39.76 10.23
N ASN A 60 -3.56 38.80 11.05
CA ASN A 60 -4.44 38.81 12.24
C ASN A 60 -5.97 38.83 12.03
N ALA A 61 -6.60 37.80 12.50
CA ALA A 61 -7.01 37.46 13.87
C ALA A 61 -8.48 37.81 14.21
N THR A 62 -9.01 36.91 14.98
CA THR A 62 -10.11 36.93 15.98
C THR A 62 -11.51 36.59 15.46
N ALA A 63 -12.03 35.42 15.86
CA ALA A 63 -12.76 35.09 17.09
C ALA A 63 -14.06 35.89 17.29
N ASP A 64 -15.17 35.18 17.36
CA ASP A 64 -16.09 35.12 18.47
C ASP A 64 -17.37 34.35 18.11
N THR A 65 -17.64 33.31 18.83
CA THR A 65 -18.59 32.96 19.86
C THR A 65 -20.09 32.98 19.53
N ALA A 66 -20.67 31.79 19.74
CA ALA A 66 -21.85 31.42 20.58
C ALA A 66 -23.22 31.89 20.07
N GLU A 67 -24.25 31.16 20.17
CA GLU A 67 -25.02 30.40 21.15
C GLU A 67 -26.25 29.79 20.49
N ASP A 68 -26.52 28.55 20.79
CA ASP A 68 -27.60 27.95 21.56
C ASP A 68 -29.06 28.27 21.16
N SER A 69 -29.80 27.23 20.80
CA SER A 69 -31.13 26.98 21.36
C SER A 69 -31.70 25.60 21.01
N THR A 70 -31.89 24.85 22.03
CA THR A 70 -32.69 23.65 22.23
C THR A 70 -34.17 23.77 21.80
N ALA A 71 -34.71 22.72 21.21
CA ALA A 71 -36.10 22.34 21.48
C ALA A 71 -36.35 20.85 21.22
N THR A 72 -36.65 20.19 22.28
CA THR A 72 -37.22 18.86 22.46
C THR A 72 -38.66 18.77 21.95
N SER A 73 -39.04 17.66 21.29
CA SER A 73 -40.37 17.09 21.56
C SER A 73 -40.41 15.59 21.19
N THR A 74 -40.80 14.87 22.17
CA THR A 74 -41.17 13.47 22.32
C THR A 74 -42.43 13.08 21.55
N GLY A 75 -42.52 11.81 21.12
CA GLY A 75 -43.77 11.23 20.65
C GLY A 75 -43.67 9.77 20.25
N THR A 76 -43.92 8.94 21.15
CA THR A 76 -44.04 7.50 21.31
C THR A 76 -44.96 6.74 20.35
N SER A 77 -44.55 5.44 20.09
CA SER A 77 -45.38 4.21 20.09
C SER A 77 -46.19 3.89 18.82
N ALA A 78 -46.35 2.70 18.32
CA ALA A 78 -46.25 1.33 18.84
C ALA A 78 -46.27 0.33 17.68
N ALA A 79 -45.86 -0.87 18.00
CA ALA A 79 -45.81 -2.10 17.21
C ALA A 79 -47.14 -2.54 16.59
N ASN A 80 -47.07 -3.30 15.49
CA ASN A 80 -47.69 -4.61 15.45
C ASN A 80 -47.14 -5.52 14.34
N THR A 81 -46.83 -6.70 14.76
CA THR A 81 -46.57 -7.93 14.05
C THR A 81 -47.77 -8.42 13.26
N GLU A 82 -47.55 -9.04 12.08
CA GLU A 82 -48.07 -10.37 11.78
C GLU A 82 -47.52 -10.94 10.48
N SER A 83 -47.11 -12.18 10.60
CA SER A 83 -46.63 -13.14 9.61
C SER A 83 -47.83 -13.82 8.96
N VAL A 84 -47.78 -14.10 7.64
CA VAL A 84 -48.38 -15.34 7.07
C VAL A 84 -47.70 -15.74 5.75
N ASN A 85 -47.34 -17.01 5.68
CA ASN A 85 -46.87 -17.85 4.59
C ASN A 85 -47.82 -17.96 3.40
N GLY A 86 -47.27 -18.28 2.20
CA GLY A 86 -48.03 -18.87 1.11
C GLY A 86 -47.34 -18.88 -0.26
N THR A 87 -46.65 -19.96 -0.57
CA THR A 87 -46.19 -20.37 -1.91
C THR A 87 -47.27 -21.28 -2.58
N PRO A 88 -47.11 -21.74 -3.82
CA PRO A 88 -47.20 -21.13 -5.16
C PRO A 88 -48.26 -21.80 -6.04
N THR A 89 -48.57 -21.27 -7.22
CA THR A 89 -49.02 -22.08 -8.37
C THR A 89 -49.01 -21.27 -9.67
N THR A 90 -48.28 -21.76 -10.66
CA THR A 90 -48.53 -21.59 -12.09
C THR A 90 -49.69 -22.51 -12.52
N PRO A 91 -50.47 -22.28 -13.58
CA PRO A 91 -50.05 -22.22 -14.97
C PRO A 91 -50.98 -21.50 -15.98
N GLY A 92 -50.52 -21.32 -17.23
CA GLY A 92 -51.39 -21.52 -18.39
C GLY A 92 -51.56 -20.35 -19.37
N THR A 93 -50.80 -20.44 -20.47
CA THR A 93 -51.10 -19.84 -21.78
C THR A 93 -52.45 -20.34 -22.34
N PRO A 94 -53.17 -19.52 -23.15
CA PRO A 94 -53.12 -19.71 -24.60
C PRO A 94 -53.29 -18.44 -25.44
N ALA A 95 -52.62 -18.39 -26.59
CA ALA A 95 -53.08 -17.70 -27.80
C ALA A 95 -54.04 -18.65 -28.52
N PRO A 96 -54.78 -18.32 -29.61
CA PRO A 96 -54.69 -17.22 -30.55
C PRO A 96 -56.06 -16.73 -31.08
N SER A 97 -56.13 -15.78 -32.00
CA SER A 97 -56.74 -15.96 -33.30
C SER A 97 -56.84 -14.68 -34.14
N LEU A 98 -56.50 -14.84 -35.38
CA LEU A 98 -56.69 -13.95 -36.50
C LEU A 98 -58.17 -13.75 -36.85
N SER A 99 -58.55 -12.57 -37.27
CA SER A 99 -59.51 -12.43 -38.38
C SER A 99 -59.47 -11.05 -39.05
N ALA A 100 -59.73 -11.10 -40.29
CA ALA A 100 -59.35 -10.30 -41.44
C ALA A 100 -60.09 -8.99 -41.64
N GLN A 101 -59.37 -8.08 -42.34
CA GLN A 101 -59.78 -7.16 -43.43
C GLN A 101 -61.07 -6.41 -43.35
N THR A 102 -60.92 -5.06 -43.44
CA THR A 102 -61.48 -4.27 -44.57
C THR A 102 -60.75 -2.92 -44.65
N ASN A 103 -60.21 -2.62 -45.86
CA ASN A 103 -59.81 -1.29 -46.27
C ASN A 103 -61.05 -0.40 -46.48
N PRO A 104 -60.94 0.90 -46.19
CA PRO A 104 -61.12 1.85 -47.29
C PRO A 104 -59.96 2.86 -47.42
N THR A 105 -59.60 3.04 -48.63
CA THR A 105 -58.71 4.06 -49.16
C THR A 105 -59.21 5.44 -48.78
N THR A 106 -58.45 6.16 -47.98
CA THR A 106 -58.55 7.61 -47.89
C THR A 106 -57.13 8.14 -47.83
N ALA A 107 -56.77 8.95 -48.79
CA ALA A 107 -55.49 9.62 -48.84
C ALA A 107 -55.31 10.47 -47.58
N ALA A 108 -54.52 9.93 -46.61
CA ALA A 108 -54.04 10.71 -45.50
C ALA A 108 -52.80 11.48 -46.00
N ILE A 109 -52.94 12.79 -46.05
CA ILE A 109 -51.85 13.73 -46.08
C ILE A 109 -50.93 13.35 -44.93
N SER A 110 -49.74 12.84 -45.22
CA SER A 110 -48.69 12.62 -44.21
C SER A 110 -48.30 13.98 -43.68
N ALA A 111 -48.94 14.40 -42.60
CA ALA A 111 -48.33 15.33 -41.69
C ALA A 111 -47.12 14.63 -41.10
N THR A 112 -45.94 14.95 -41.58
CA THR A 112 -44.70 14.64 -40.90
C THR A 112 -44.86 15.22 -39.48
N SER A 113 -45.15 14.38 -38.51
CA SER A 113 -45.10 14.77 -37.12
C SER A 113 -43.66 15.16 -36.84
N GLN A 114 -43.40 16.44 -36.78
CA GLN A 114 -42.12 16.98 -36.36
C GLN A 114 -41.92 16.53 -34.93
N THR A 115 -41.00 15.61 -34.72
CA THR A 115 -40.63 15.18 -33.36
C THR A 115 -40.10 16.42 -32.63
N THR A 116 -40.82 16.88 -31.62
CA THR A 116 -40.37 17.98 -30.75
C THR A 116 -39.48 17.41 -29.69
N TYR A 117 -38.24 17.88 -29.61
CA TYR A 117 -37.29 17.55 -28.58
C TYR A 117 -37.35 18.61 -27.48
N ALA A 118 -37.18 18.20 -26.23
CA ALA A 118 -37.17 19.11 -25.07
C ALA A 118 -35.90 19.97 -25.01
N HIS A 119 -34.78 19.42 -25.50
CA HIS A 119 -33.46 20.05 -25.45
C HIS A 119 -32.79 20.07 -26.81
N SER A 120 -31.95 21.07 -27.03
CA SER A 120 -31.08 21.13 -28.18
C SER A 120 -29.80 21.92 -27.91
N ALA A 121 -28.72 21.55 -28.61
CA ALA A 121 -27.46 22.26 -28.63
C ALA A 121 -27.08 22.49 -30.11
N THR A 122 -26.61 23.68 -30.42
CA THR A 122 -26.34 24.07 -31.80
C THR A 122 -24.97 24.72 -31.92
N ALA A 123 -24.21 24.34 -32.95
CA ALA A 123 -22.99 25.01 -33.37
C ALA A 123 -23.18 25.56 -34.80
N THR A 124 -22.79 26.81 -35.03
CA THR A 124 -22.91 27.47 -36.33
C THR A 124 -21.61 28.15 -36.70
N GLN A 125 -21.13 27.91 -37.91
CA GLN A 125 -19.98 28.59 -38.48
C GLN A 125 -20.11 28.65 -40.01
N ASN A 126 -19.78 29.79 -40.60
CA ASN A 126 -19.78 30.01 -42.03
C ASN A 126 -21.08 29.58 -42.74
N GLY A 127 -22.21 29.80 -42.09
CA GLY A 127 -23.55 29.49 -42.61
C GLY A 127 -23.97 28.02 -42.53
N VAL A 128 -23.09 27.12 -42.02
CA VAL A 128 -23.45 25.75 -41.70
C VAL A 128 -23.88 25.69 -40.23
N THR A 129 -24.99 25.02 -39.97
CA THR A 129 -25.52 24.79 -38.63
C THR A 129 -25.57 23.29 -38.38
N PHE A 130 -25.00 22.88 -37.25
CA PHE A 130 -25.04 21.51 -36.70
C PHE A 130 -25.83 21.51 -35.40
N THR A 131 -26.87 20.70 -35.31
CA THR A 131 -27.79 20.65 -34.16
C THR A 131 -27.88 19.25 -33.62
N VAL A 132 -27.80 19.14 -32.30
CA VAL A 132 -28.07 17.94 -31.52
C VAL A 132 -29.32 18.17 -30.70
N SER A 133 -30.30 17.27 -30.75
CA SER A 133 -31.59 17.38 -30.07
C SER A 133 -31.87 16.10 -29.28
N TRP A 134 -32.38 16.24 -28.05
CA TRP A 134 -32.71 15.11 -27.18
C TRP A 134 -33.89 15.44 -26.23
N ASN A 135 -34.44 14.42 -25.59
CA ASN A 135 -35.45 14.56 -24.56
C ASN A 135 -34.83 14.28 -23.17
N ASP A 136 -35.58 14.53 -22.10
CA ASP A 136 -35.17 14.18 -20.75
C ASP A 136 -34.74 12.71 -20.70
N ALA A 137 -33.69 12.46 -19.93
CA ALA A 137 -33.02 11.19 -19.86
C ALA A 137 -33.13 10.60 -18.44
N PRO A 138 -34.13 9.75 -18.17
CA PRO A 138 -34.16 9.02 -16.94
C PRO A 138 -33.01 7.99 -16.93
N ALA A 139 -32.38 7.80 -15.76
CA ALA A 139 -31.31 6.83 -15.61
C ALA A 139 -31.81 5.40 -15.96
N GLY A 140 -30.92 4.59 -16.53
CA GLY A 140 -31.21 3.20 -16.92
C GLY A 140 -32.09 3.07 -18.17
N THR A 141 -32.23 4.15 -18.95
CA THR A 141 -32.97 4.15 -20.22
C THR A 141 -32.11 4.79 -21.31
N ALA A 142 -31.99 4.13 -22.45
CA ALA A 142 -31.27 4.69 -23.57
C ALA A 142 -31.92 5.99 -24.07
N THR A 143 -31.15 7.08 -24.06
CA THR A 143 -31.56 8.38 -24.61
C THR A 143 -31.04 8.50 -26.03
N THR A 144 -31.92 8.92 -26.94
CA THR A 144 -31.57 9.19 -28.32
C THR A 144 -31.20 10.65 -28.49
N PHE A 145 -30.03 10.88 -29.11
CA PHE A 145 -29.53 12.16 -29.53
C PHE A 145 -29.67 12.25 -31.06
N HIS A 146 -30.63 13.00 -31.54
CA HIS A 146 -30.85 13.21 -32.95
C HIS A 146 -29.97 14.36 -33.43
N VAL A 147 -29.05 14.09 -34.36
CA VAL A 147 -28.14 15.09 -34.90
C VAL A 147 -28.52 15.41 -36.34
N THR A 148 -28.58 16.70 -36.64
CA THR A 148 -28.95 17.22 -37.96
C THR A 148 -27.99 18.32 -38.41
N GLN A 149 -28.01 18.62 -39.69
CA GLN A 149 -27.25 19.74 -40.24
C GLN A 149 -28.12 20.57 -41.20
N ALA A 150 -27.80 21.87 -41.32
CA ALA A 150 -28.32 22.75 -42.35
C ALA A 150 -27.17 23.42 -43.10
N ASN A 151 -27.28 23.45 -44.42
CA ASN A 151 -26.33 24.05 -45.34
C ASN A 151 -24.93 23.39 -45.44
N GLY A 152 -24.76 22.21 -44.85
CA GLY A 152 -23.59 21.34 -45.10
C GLY A 152 -23.77 20.55 -46.42
N SER A 153 -22.73 19.82 -46.83
CA SER A 153 -22.79 18.94 -48.00
C SER A 153 -23.56 17.64 -47.71
N SER A 154 -23.88 16.91 -48.79
CA SER A 154 -24.46 15.57 -48.68
C SER A 154 -23.49 14.52 -48.11
N GLN A 155 -22.20 14.82 -48.04
CA GLN A 155 -21.13 13.96 -47.50
C GLN A 155 -20.83 14.24 -46.05
N ALA A 156 -21.56 15.16 -45.41
CA ALA A 156 -21.40 15.51 -44.03
C ALA A 156 -21.61 14.29 -43.10
N LYS A 157 -20.79 14.20 -42.07
CA LYS A 157 -20.78 13.14 -41.08
C LYS A 157 -20.80 13.70 -39.66
N ALA A 158 -21.28 12.90 -38.74
CA ALA A 158 -21.18 13.21 -37.32
C ALA A 158 -20.66 12.02 -36.52
N ARG A 159 -20.06 12.32 -35.38
CA ARG A 159 -19.72 11.33 -34.35
C ARG A 159 -20.18 11.82 -32.98
N MET A 160 -20.52 10.89 -32.11
CA MET A 160 -20.67 11.13 -30.68
C MET A 160 -19.35 10.77 -30.01
N ASP A 161 -18.87 11.63 -29.14
CA ASP A 161 -17.69 11.36 -28.33
C ASP A 161 -18.08 10.67 -27.04
N VAL A 162 -17.06 10.14 -26.31
CA VAL A 162 -17.26 9.48 -25.02
C VAL A 162 -17.90 10.45 -24.03
N PRO A 163 -19.01 10.07 -23.37
CA PRO A 163 -19.58 10.88 -22.31
C PRO A 163 -18.61 11.04 -21.13
N THR A 164 -18.60 12.24 -20.55
CA THR A 164 -17.92 12.53 -19.29
C THR A 164 -18.95 12.65 -18.19
N TYR A 165 -18.76 11.92 -17.09
CA TYR A 165 -19.63 11.94 -15.92
C TYR A 165 -19.07 12.85 -14.82
N TRP A 166 -19.99 13.51 -14.09
CA TRP A 166 -19.67 14.40 -12.99
C TRP A 166 -20.86 14.50 -12.00
N ASP A 167 -20.57 14.40 -10.72
CA ASP A 167 -21.57 14.52 -9.65
C ASP A 167 -21.08 15.44 -8.49
N GLY A 168 -20.32 16.47 -8.82
CA GLY A 168 -19.74 17.43 -7.89
C GLY A 168 -18.24 17.24 -7.60
N GLY A 169 -17.68 16.11 -8.03
CA GLY A 169 -16.23 15.81 -7.97
C GLY A 169 -15.52 16.15 -9.29
N SER A 170 -14.42 15.44 -9.57
CA SER A 170 -13.72 15.51 -10.85
C SER A 170 -14.53 14.84 -11.96
N GLN A 171 -14.38 15.35 -13.18
CA GLN A 171 -14.96 14.72 -14.36
C GLN A 171 -14.18 13.46 -14.74
N GLU A 172 -14.91 12.41 -15.11
CA GLU A 172 -14.36 11.14 -15.56
C GLU A 172 -14.96 10.77 -16.93
N SER A 173 -14.14 10.32 -17.87
CA SER A 173 -14.65 9.66 -19.07
C SER A 173 -15.30 8.34 -18.68
N VAL A 174 -16.54 8.12 -19.09
CA VAL A 174 -17.30 6.90 -18.78
C VAL A 174 -16.70 5.67 -19.45
N CYS A 175 -16.18 5.87 -20.67
CA CYS A 175 -15.58 4.84 -21.51
C CYS A 175 -14.17 5.24 -21.92
N ASP A 176 -13.38 4.28 -22.38
CA ASP A 176 -12.07 4.56 -22.95
C ASP A 176 -12.23 5.25 -24.33
N PRO A 177 -11.78 6.51 -24.48
CA PRO A 177 -11.94 7.26 -25.71
C PRO A 177 -11.11 6.70 -26.88
N SER A 178 -10.11 5.85 -26.62
CA SER A 178 -9.28 5.23 -27.66
C SER A 178 -9.98 4.07 -28.37
N ARG A 179 -11.12 3.61 -27.87
CA ARG A 179 -11.83 2.46 -28.45
C ARG A 179 -12.64 2.84 -29.69
N PRO A 180 -12.57 2.03 -30.77
CA PRO A 180 -13.22 2.33 -32.05
C PRO A 180 -14.73 2.52 -32.00
N ALA A 181 -15.40 1.91 -31.02
CA ALA A 181 -16.86 2.01 -30.85
C ALA A 181 -17.34 3.45 -30.65
N TRP A 182 -16.52 4.31 -30.09
CA TRP A 182 -16.88 5.67 -29.69
C TRP A 182 -16.44 6.76 -30.69
N GLY A 183 -15.59 6.47 -31.64
CA GLY A 183 -14.99 7.48 -32.52
C GLY A 183 -15.46 7.45 -33.95
N SER A 184 -16.42 6.61 -34.34
CA SER A 184 -16.81 6.43 -35.73
C SER A 184 -17.70 7.56 -36.21
N TYR A 185 -17.33 8.16 -37.36
CA TYR A 185 -18.15 9.13 -38.06
C TYR A 185 -19.25 8.44 -38.87
N ASN A 186 -20.50 8.85 -38.63
CA ASN A 186 -21.69 8.34 -39.27
C ASN A 186 -22.24 9.39 -40.26
N SER A 187 -22.74 8.94 -41.41
CA SER A 187 -23.32 9.82 -42.43
C SER A 187 -24.58 10.50 -41.91
N LEU A 188 -24.68 11.82 -42.05
CA LEU A 188 -25.86 12.57 -41.63
C LEU A 188 -27.00 12.50 -42.66
N GLY A 189 -26.70 12.47 -43.94
CA GLY A 189 -27.69 12.55 -44.99
C GLY A 189 -28.58 13.80 -44.83
N THR A 190 -29.81 13.73 -45.35
CA THR A 190 -30.84 14.78 -45.20
C THR A 190 -31.75 14.55 -43.99
N ALA A 191 -31.78 13.34 -43.46
CA ALA A 191 -32.64 12.94 -42.34
C ALA A 191 -31.95 13.10 -40.97
N GLY A 192 -30.64 13.33 -40.93
CA GLY A 192 -29.85 13.31 -39.70
C GLY A 192 -29.39 11.90 -39.32
N HIS A 193 -28.87 11.76 -38.09
CA HIS A 193 -28.43 10.50 -37.53
C HIS A 193 -28.76 10.43 -36.04
N ASP A 194 -29.08 9.26 -35.55
CA ASP A 194 -29.40 9.01 -34.14
C ASP A 194 -28.24 8.30 -33.45
N PHE A 195 -27.75 8.92 -32.37
CA PHE A 195 -26.86 8.28 -31.42
C PHE A 195 -27.64 7.95 -30.16
N THR A 196 -27.24 6.90 -29.43
CA THR A 196 -27.90 6.51 -28.19
C THR A 196 -26.88 6.31 -27.05
N PHE A 197 -27.26 6.71 -25.85
CA PHE A 197 -26.50 6.44 -24.64
C PHE A 197 -27.43 6.16 -23.46
N GLU A 198 -27.08 5.19 -22.63
CA GLU A 198 -27.81 4.85 -21.42
C GLU A 198 -27.12 5.48 -20.21
N PHE A 199 -27.84 6.34 -19.50
CA PHE A 199 -27.39 6.96 -18.26
C PHE A 199 -27.75 6.06 -17.07
N THR A 200 -26.77 5.65 -16.28
CA THR A 200 -26.96 4.65 -15.23
C THR A 200 -26.89 5.22 -13.82
N ALA A 201 -26.41 6.45 -13.65
CA ALA A 201 -26.33 7.16 -12.36
C ALA A 201 -26.98 8.54 -12.43
N SER A 202 -27.44 9.05 -11.32
CA SER A 202 -27.76 10.48 -11.16
C SER A 202 -26.48 11.29 -11.15
N GLY A 203 -26.52 12.49 -11.77
CA GLY A 203 -25.37 13.37 -11.95
C GLY A 203 -25.46 14.12 -13.28
N THR A 204 -24.37 14.71 -13.71
CA THR A 204 -24.28 15.43 -14.97
C THR A 204 -23.37 14.71 -15.95
N TYR A 205 -23.87 14.49 -17.13
CA TYR A 205 -23.11 13.93 -18.25
C TYR A 205 -22.90 15.00 -19.30
N ARG A 206 -21.67 15.18 -19.75
CA ARG A 206 -21.32 16.06 -20.88
C ARG A 206 -20.88 15.20 -22.03
N ILE A 207 -21.50 15.43 -23.21
CA ILE A 207 -21.24 14.69 -24.43
C ILE A 207 -20.91 15.67 -25.52
N TYR A 208 -19.79 15.46 -26.19
CA TYR A 208 -19.42 16.23 -27.38
C TYR A 208 -19.87 15.50 -28.63
N PHE A 209 -20.47 16.25 -29.55
CA PHE A 209 -20.82 15.77 -30.86
C PHE A 209 -20.03 16.58 -31.91
N TYR A 210 -19.35 15.87 -32.76
CA TYR A 210 -18.53 16.48 -33.80
C TYR A 210 -19.19 16.30 -35.14
N PHE A 211 -19.18 17.37 -35.93
CA PHE A 211 -19.58 17.41 -37.30
C PHE A 211 -18.33 17.54 -38.19
N MET A 212 -18.29 16.82 -39.29
CA MET A 212 -17.22 16.86 -40.30
C MET A 212 -17.83 16.89 -41.68
N ASP A 213 -17.36 17.80 -42.53
CA ASP A 213 -17.78 17.94 -43.93
C ASP A 213 -16.55 18.01 -44.83
N ASN A 214 -16.24 16.90 -45.50
CA ASN A 214 -15.05 16.77 -46.33
C ASN A 214 -15.16 17.54 -47.66
N ASP A 215 -16.38 17.90 -48.08
CA ASP A 215 -16.61 18.66 -49.32
C ASP A 215 -16.54 20.19 -49.10
N ARG A 216 -16.30 20.62 -47.88
CA ARG A 216 -16.13 22.03 -47.54
C ARG A 216 -14.75 22.29 -46.95
N ASN A 217 -14.10 23.32 -47.45
CA ASN A 217 -12.86 23.82 -46.90
C ASN A 217 -13.15 24.66 -45.65
N ASP A 218 -12.49 24.38 -44.56
CA ASP A 218 -12.46 25.24 -43.38
C ASP A 218 -11.50 26.41 -43.66
N PRO A 219 -11.99 27.67 -43.72
CA PRO A 219 -11.11 28.81 -43.96
C PRO A 219 -10.09 29.07 -42.85
N GLN A 220 -10.21 28.39 -41.70
CA GLN A 220 -9.29 28.47 -40.57
C GLN A 220 -8.36 27.25 -40.45
N ASN A 221 -8.50 26.27 -41.33
CA ASN A 221 -7.74 25.03 -41.30
C ASN A 221 -7.20 24.69 -42.70
N ASP A 222 -5.90 24.79 -42.89
CA ASP A 222 -5.19 24.50 -44.14
C ASP A 222 -5.37 23.06 -44.67
N LYS A 223 -5.97 22.17 -43.89
CA LYS A 223 -6.22 20.77 -44.23
C LYS A 223 -7.55 20.55 -45.00
N GLY A 224 -8.32 21.58 -45.24
CA GLY A 224 -9.52 21.49 -46.09
C GLY A 224 -10.69 20.71 -45.51
N ILE A 225 -10.73 20.46 -44.18
CA ILE A 225 -11.82 19.75 -43.51
C ILE A 225 -12.54 20.73 -42.60
N TYR A 226 -13.87 20.76 -42.73
CA TYR A 226 -14.70 21.63 -41.90
C TYR A 226 -15.24 20.90 -40.70
N TYR A 227 -14.96 21.42 -39.49
CA TYR A 227 -15.40 20.85 -38.24
C TYR A 227 -16.27 21.79 -37.41
N LEU A 228 -17.36 21.26 -36.82
CA LEU A 228 -18.15 21.91 -35.78
C LEU A 228 -18.26 20.99 -34.60
N ARG A 229 -18.42 21.56 -33.39
CA ARG A 229 -18.66 20.81 -32.15
C ARG A 229 -19.88 21.38 -31.45
N ALA A 230 -20.89 20.55 -31.23
CA ALA A 230 -22.00 20.82 -30.32
C ALA A 230 -21.81 20.03 -29.02
N THR A 231 -22.28 20.57 -27.90
CA THR A 231 -22.13 19.95 -26.56
C THR A 231 -23.52 19.74 -25.97
N ALA A 232 -23.86 18.50 -25.65
CA ALA A 232 -25.03 18.19 -24.82
C ALA A 232 -24.61 18.05 -23.37
N GLU A 233 -25.29 18.77 -22.47
CA GLU A 233 -25.21 18.54 -21.03
C GLU A 233 -26.53 17.94 -20.57
N VAL A 234 -26.46 16.75 -20.01
CA VAL A 234 -27.61 15.98 -19.54
C VAL A 234 -27.52 15.81 -18.05
N THR A 235 -28.46 16.39 -17.32
CA THR A 235 -28.57 16.17 -15.88
C THR A 235 -29.60 15.07 -15.62
N VAL A 236 -29.14 14.00 -15.01
CA VAL A 236 -29.98 12.88 -14.56
C VAL A 236 -30.25 13.06 -13.07
N ASN A 237 -31.52 13.05 -12.70
CA ASN A 237 -31.95 13.11 -11.30
C ASN A 237 -33.02 12.04 -11.07
N ASP A 238 -32.56 10.85 -10.64
CA ASP A 238 -33.41 9.69 -10.43
C ASP A 238 -33.12 9.06 -9.06
N ALA A 239 -34.08 9.13 -8.17
CA ALA A 239 -33.93 8.58 -6.80
C ALA A 239 -33.69 7.06 -6.79
N ALA A 240 -34.08 6.33 -7.84
CA ALA A 240 -33.79 4.89 -7.97
C ALA A 240 -32.39 4.60 -8.50
N ARG A 241 -31.66 5.61 -8.94
CA ARG A 241 -30.31 5.52 -9.51
C ARG A 241 -29.38 6.51 -8.80
N PRO A 242 -28.82 6.14 -7.65
CA PRO A 242 -27.98 7.05 -6.86
C PRO A 242 -26.75 7.50 -7.68
N SER A 243 -26.25 8.67 -7.35
CA SER A 243 -24.96 9.13 -7.88
C SER A 243 -23.79 8.32 -7.33
N VAL A 244 -22.64 8.38 -8.01
CA VAL A 244 -21.40 7.75 -7.52
C VAL A 244 -21.06 8.21 -6.10
N THR A 245 -21.18 9.50 -5.82
CA THR A 245 -20.93 10.05 -4.47
C THR A 245 -21.89 9.45 -3.42
N GLN A 246 -23.15 9.26 -3.77
CA GLN A 246 -24.11 8.63 -2.85
C GLN A 246 -23.79 7.17 -2.60
N ILE A 247 -23.40 6.41 -3.63
CA ILE A 247 -23.00 5.00 -3.50
C ILE A 247 -21.76 4.90 -2.60
N VAL A 248 -20.75 5.73 -2.85
CA VAL A 248 -19.50 5.78 -2.08
C VAL A 248 -19.77 6.11 -0.61
N ASN A 249 -20.57 7.15 -0.33
CA ASN A 249 -20.88 7.54 1.05
C ASN A 249 -21.63 6.43 1.79
N ASN A 250 -22.61 5.78 1.15
CA ASN A 250 -23.34 4.67 1.74
C ASN A 250 -22.41 3.47 2.05
N ALA A 251 -21.47 3.16 1.16
CA ALA A 251 -20.50 2.09 1.38
C ALA A 251 -19.58 2.42 2.57
N VAL A 252 -19.10 3.66 2.65
CA VAL A 252 -18.23 4.09 3.77
C VAL A 252 -18.98 4.10 5.09
N ASP A 253 -20.25 4.51 5.11
CA ASP A 253 -21.08 4.46 6.32
C ASP A 253 -21.32 3.01 6.77
N LEU A 254 -21.50 2.08 5.83
CA LEU A 254 -21.62 0.66 6.13
C LEU A 254 -20.27 0.09 6.64
N CYS A 255 -19.16 0.46 6.02
CA CYS A 255 -17.81 0.12 6.47
C CYS A 255 -17.57 0.52 7.93
N ARG A 256 -17.88 1.77 8.28
CA ARG A 256 -17.75 2.27 9.66
C ARG A 256 -18.62 1.53 10.67
N GLN A 257 -19.75 0.98 10.26
CA GLN A 257 -20.64 0.18 11.12
C GLN A 257 -20.13 -1.27 11.30
N GLN A 258 -19.41 -1.81 10.32
CA GLN A 258 -18.98 -3.20 10.29
C GLN A 258 -17.52 -3.43 10.68
N THR A 259 -16.72 -2.36 10.80
CA THR A 259 -15.33 -2.43 11.21
C THR A 259 -15.11 -1.80 12.59
N ASN A 260 -13.93 -2.00 13.16
CA ASN A 260 -13.52 -1.34 14.41
C ASN A 260 -13.09 0.13 14.21
N GLY A 261 -13.08 0.62 12.96
CA GLY A 261 -12.69 1.98 12.59
C GLY A 261 -11.17 2.21 12.46
N SER A 262 -10.33 1.16 12.54
CA SER A 262 -8.91 1.29 12.21
C SER A 262 -8.72 1.55 10.70
N GLU A 263 -7.66 2.29 10.32
CA GLU A 263 -7.36 2.52 8.91
C GLU A 263 -7.20 1.21 8.15
N TYR A 264 -6.57 0.21 8.76
CA TYR A 264 -6.38 -1.11 8.16
C TYR A 264 -7.69 -1.84 7.91
N ASP A 265 -8.55 -1.98 8.94
CA ASP A 265 -9.79 -2.75 8.80
C ASP A 265 -10.77 -2.04 7.84
N MET A 266 -10.78 -0.72 7.84
CA MET A 266 -11.57 0.05 6.88
C MET A 266 -11.03 -0.12 5.46
N ALA A 267 -9.72 -0.01 5.25
CA ALA A 267 -9.11 -0.19 3.92
C ALA A 267 -9.37 -1.60 3.38
N LEU A 268 -9.22 -2.64 4.21
CA LEU A 268 -9.51 -4.03 3.82
C LEU A 268 -10.99 -4.23 3.47
N TRP A 269 -11.89 -3.74 4.31
CA TRP A 269 -13.32 -3.85 4.04
C TRP A 269 -13.73 -3.15 2.74
N LEU A 270 -13.18 -1.95 2.48
CA LEU A 270 -13.45 -1.18 1.27
C LEU A 270 -12.83 -1.83 0.02
N HIS A 271 -11.68 -2.49 0.18
CA HIS A 271 -11.07 -3.32 -0.87
C HIS A 271 -12.03 -4.45 -1.27
N ASP A 272 -12.44 -5.28 -0.32
CA ASP A 272 -13.32 -6.42 -0.55
C ASP A 272 -14.66 -6.00 -1.12
N TRP A 273 -15.22 -4.91 -0.57
CA TRP A 273 -16.45 -4.33 -1.09
C TRP A 273 -16.30 -3.91 -2.56
N THR A 274 -15.17 -3.32 -2.94
CA THR A 274 -14.92 -2.91 -4.33
C THR A 274 -14.88 -4.12 -5.26
N LEU A 275 -14.20 -5.19 -4.85
CA LEU A 275 -14.14 -6.44 -5.64
C LEU A 275 -15.54 -7.09 -5.80
N ASP A 276 -16.44 -6.88 -4.85
CA ASP A 276 -17.81 -7.40 -4.91
C ASP A 276 -18.74 -6.55 -5.81
N GLN A 277 -18.33 -5.33 -6.22
CA GLN A 277 -19.19 -4.44 -7.01
C GLN A 277 -19.05 -4.64 -8.51
N LEU A 278 -17.87 -5.05 -9.00
CA LEU A 278 -17.62 -5.07 -10.44
C LEU A 278 -16.79 -6.28 -10.86
N GLU A 279 -16.86 -6.59 -12.13
CA GLU A 279 -16.05 -7.59 -12.82
C GLU A 279 -15.15 -6.88 -13.84
N TYR A 280 -13.99 -7.46 -14.15
CA TYR A 280 -13.08 -6.86 -15.13
C TYR A 280 -13.69 -6.84 -16.54
N ASP A 281 -13.71 -5.66 -17.16
CA ASP A 281 -14.21 -5.48 -18.52
C ASP A 281 -13.16 -5.86 -19.58
N HIS A 282 -13.18 -7.10 -20.03
CA HIS A 282 -12.29 -7.60 -21.09
C HIS A 282 -12.50 -6.93 -22.46
N SER A 283 -13.61 -6.21 -22.67
CA SER A 283 -13.80 -5.38 -23.85
C SER A 283 -13.03 -4.07 -23.80
N LEU A 284 -12.54 -3.71 -22.61
CA LEU A 284 -11.80 -2.50 -22.30
C LEU A 284 -12.57 -1.21 -22.62
N ASN A 285 -13.90 -1.23 -22.59
CA ASN A 285 -14.73 -0.06 -22.88
C ASN A 285 -14.91 0.83 -21.65
N TRP A 286 -15.18 0.25 -20.50
CA TRP A 286 -15.62 0.96 -19.30
C TRP A 286 -14.46 1.29 -18.37
N CYS A 287 -14.24 2.58 -18.04
CA CYS A 287 -13.06 3.00 -17.29
C CYS A 287 -13.32 4.02 -16.16
N SER A 288 -14.58 4.28 -15.81
CA SER A 288 -14.95 5.23 -14.73
C SER A 288 -15.44 4.53 -13.46
N ALA A 289 -15.49 5.30 -12.38
CA ALA A 289 -16.19 4.85 -11.18
C ALA A 289 -17.69 4.70 -11.43
N GLU A 290 -18.28 5.55 -12.28
CA GLU A 290 -19.69 5.41 -12.69
C GLU A 290 -19.94 4.05 -13.32
N SER A 291 -19.14 3.67 -14.34
CA SER A 291 -19.33 2.39 -15.03
C SER A 291 -19.11 1.19 -14.11
N GLY A 292 -18.09 1.22 -13.26
CA GLY A 292 -17.84 0.14 -12.31
C GLY A 292 -18.98 -0.06 -11.32
N LEU A 293 -19.48 1.03 -10.72
CA LEU A 293 -20.51 0.97 -9.68
C LEU A 293 -21.93 0.75 -10.20
N THR A 294 -22.23 1.09 -11.43
CA THR A 294 -23.61 1.04 -11.96
C THR A 294 -23.83 0.05 -13.08
N ARG A 295 -22.78 -0.29 -13.84
CA ARG A 295 -22.79 -1.32 -14.89
C ARG A 295 -22.15 -2.62 -14.41
N HIS A 296 -21.49 -2.59 -13.24
CA HIS A 296 -20.77 -3.70 -12.65
C HIS A 296 -19.67 -4.26 -13.58
N GLN A 297 -19.06 -3.37 -14.35
CA GLN A 297 -17.95 -3.67 -15.27
C GLN A 297 -16.98 -2.50 -15.32
N GLY A 298 -15.68 -2.80 -15.30
CA GLY A 298 -14.66 -1.78 -15.38
C GLY A 298 -13.26 -2.31 -15.66
N THR A 299 -12.40 -1.45 -16.21
CA THR A 299 -10.97 -1.73 -16.34
C THR A 299 -10.22 -1.36 -15.04
N CYS A 300 -8.91 -1.55 -15.00
CA CYS A 300 -8.05 -1.15 -13.88
C CYS A 300 -8.31 0.30 -13.42
N GLU A 301 -8.65 1.19 -14.35
CA GLU A 301 -9.00 2.57 -14.06
C GLU A 301 -10.27 2.67 -13.18
N SER A 302 -11.27 1.82 -13.40
CA SER A 302 -12.49 1.78 -12.57
C SER A 302 -12.19 1.31 -11.15
N TYR A 303 -11.44 0.19 -10.99
CA TYR A 303 -11.02 -0.30 -9.68
C TYR A 303 -10.26 0.77 -8.89
N GLN A 304 -9.24 1.35 -9.52
CA GLN A 304 -8.42 2.38 -8.92
C GLN A 304 -9.25 3.60 -8.47
N ARG A 305 -10.15 4.08 -9.32
CA ARG A 305 -10.99 5.27 -9.03
C ARG A 305 -12.03 5.02 -7.95
N ILE A 306 -12.71 3.87 -7.99
CA ILE A 306 -13.69 3.49 -6.98
C ILE A 306 -13.01 3.41 -5.62
N TYR A 307 -11.90 2.67 -5.53
CA TYR A 307 -11.19 2.51 -4.27
C TYR A 307 -10.63 3.83 -3.75
N SER A 308 -10.06 4.68 -4.62
CA SER A 308 -9.63 6.04 -4.21
C SER A 308 -10.79 6.87 -3.65
N LYS A 309 -11.97 6.88 -4.29
CA LYS A 309 -13.13 7.64 -3.80
C LYS A 309 -13.62 7.13 -2.44
N LEU A 310 -13.59 5.82 -2.24
CA LEU A 310 -13.95 5.19 -0.97
C LEU A 310 -12.96 5.57 0.14
N LEU A 311 -11.66 5.49 -0.14
CA LEU A 311 -10.61 5.88 0.80
C LEU A 311 -10.67 7.36 1.15
N ASP A 312 -10.87 8.24 0.15
CA ASP A 312 -11.04 9.68 0.37
C ASP A 312 -12.24 9.98 1.26
N ALA A 313 -13.39 9.34 1.02
CA ALA A 313 -14.58 9.50 1.84
C ALA A 313 -14.42 8.89 3.25
N ALA A 314 -13.59 7.88 3.39
CA ALA A 314 -13.21 7.29 4.68
C ALA A 314 -12.20 8.15 5.45
N GLY A 315 -11.50 9.08 4.78
CA GLY A 315 -10.43 9.92 5.34
C GLY A 315 -9.06 9.24 5.32
N ILE A 316 -8.87 8.20 4.52
CA ILE A 316 -7.61 7.45 4.37
C ILE A 316 -6.82 8.03 3.20
N ALA A 317 -5.59 8.47 3.47
CA ALA A 317 -4.72 9.05 2.45
C ALA A 317 -4.34 7.99 1.39
N ASN A 318 -4.51 8.35 0.13
CA ASN A 318 -4.23 7.46 -0.98
C ASN A 318 -3.66 8.21 -2.18
N GLY A 319 -3.19 7.47 -3.18
CA GLY A 319 -2.67 8.01 -4.41
C GLY A 319 -2.74 7.00 -5.55
N ARG A 320 -2.63 7.50 -6.77
CA ARG A 320 -2.64 6.70 -7.98
C ARG A 320 -1.22 6.35 -8.41
N ILE A 321 -1.00 5.09 -8.75
CA ILE A 321 0.23 4.60 -9.38
C ILE A 321 -0.13 4.10 -10.78
N THR A 322 0.78 4.30 -11.72
CA THR A 322 0.60 3.87 -13.12
C THR A 322 1.88 3.24 -13.66
N GLY A 323 1.72 2.26 -14.55
CA GLY A 323 2.81 1.62 -15.27
C GLY A 323 2.27 0.72 -16.39
N ASN A 324 2.90 0.70 -17.57
CA ASN A 324 2.58 -0.18 -18.73
C ASN A 324 1.08 -0.25 -19.09
N GLY A 325 0.39 0.90 -19.10
CA GLY A 325 -1.05 0.93 -19.41
C GLY A 325 -1.93 0.35 -18.31
N HIS A 326 -1.40 0.15 -17.12
CA HIS A 326 -2.10 -0.30 -15.93
C HIS A 326 -2.07 0.75 -14.81
N THR A 327 -3.02 0.68 -13.88
CA THR A 327 -3.09 1.60 -12.74
C THR A 327 -3.63 0.89 -11.49
N TRP A 328 -3.09 1.28 -10.32
CA TRP A 328 -3.48 0.76 -9.01
C TRP A 328 -3.31 1.82 -7.92
N ASN A 329 -3.46 1.47 -6.66
CA ASN A 329 -3.48 2.41 -5.55
C ASN A 329 -2.24 2.31 -4.66
N ALA A 330 -1.71 3.46 -4.24
CA ALA A 330 -0.95 3.61 -3.01
C ALA A 330 -1.92 4.00 -1.89
N VAL A 331 -1.79 3.38 -0.73
CA VAL A 331 -2.64 3.65 0.44
C VAL A 331 -1.77 3.87 1.67
N LYS A 332 -2.09 4.87 2.47
CA LYS A 332 -1.34 5.15 3.69
C LYS A 332 -2.12 4.66 4.90
N ILE A 333 -1.62 3.62 5.54
CA ILE A 333 -2.22 2.99 6.72
C ILE A 333 -1.26 3.11 7.90
N ASP A 334 -1.73 3.59 9.05
CA ASP A 334 -0.93 3.78 10.26
C ASP A 334 0.36 4.59 10.00
N GLY A 335 0.26 5.59 9.13
CA GLY A 335 1.37 6.47 8.75
C GLY A 335 2.36 5.89 7.73
N LYS A 336 2.21 4.65 7.26
CA LYS A 336 3.07 3.97 6.29
C LYS A 336 2.37 3.80 4.95
N TRP A 337 3.08 4.08 3.86
CA TRP A 337 2.58 3.78 2.52
C TRP A 337 2.71 2.29 2.21
N CYS A 338 1.72 1.72 1.55
CA CYS A 338 1.73 0.40 0.94
C CYS A 338 1.00 0.44 -0.40
N GLN A 339 1.21 -0.54 -1.24
CA GLN A 339 0.58 -0.64 -2.56
C GLN A 339 -0.51 -1.71 -2.56
N MET A 340 -1.58 -1.45 -3.31
CA MET A 340 -2.73 -2.34 -3.45
C MET A 340 -3.21 -2.36 -4.89
N ASP A 341 -3.34 -3.54 -5.47
CA ASP A 341 -3.84 -3.72 -6.83
C ASP A 341 -5.11 -4.57 -6.84
N LEU A 342 -6.23 -3.88 -6.73
CA LEU A 342 -7.54 -4.52 -6.70
C LEU A 342 -7.89 -5.24 -8.01
N THR A 343 -7.36 -4.75 -9.14
CA THR A 343 -7.60 -5.41 -10.43
C THR A 343 -7.01 -6.81 -10.47
N TRP A 344 -5.83 -6.99 -9.87
CA TRP A 344 -5.13 -8.27 -9.84
C TRP A 344 -5.57 -9.14 -8.66
N ASP A 345 -6.20 -8.55 -7.65
CA ASP A 345 -6.87 -9.24 -6.55
C ASP A 345 -8.31 -9.66 -6.90
N ASP A 346 -8.86 -9.24 -8.06
CA ASP A 346 -10.19 -9.64 -8.52
C ASP A 346 -10.20 -11.08 -9.04
N THR A 347 -10.05 -12.01 -8.11
CA THR A 347 -10.14 -13.43 -8.35
C THR A 347 -11.26 -14.03 -7.52
N SER A 348 -12.16 -14.77 -8.16
CA SER A 348 -13.31 -15.38 -7.48
C SER A 348 -12.95 -16.60 -6.64
N ASP A 349 -11.80 -17.22 -6.91
CA ASP A 349 -11.44 -18.53 -6.37
C ASP A 349 -10.00 -18.56 -5.84
N ASN A 350 -9.82 -19.14 -4.66
CA ASN A 350 -8.51 -19.49 -4.12
C ASN A 350 -8.02 -20.82 -4.72
N TRP A 351 -7.56 -20.81 -5.97
CA TRP A 351 -7.17 -22.01 -6.71
C TRP A 351 -5.71 -22.43 -6.50
N TYR A 352 -4.94 -21.65 -5.74
CA TYR A 352 -3.60 -22.04 -5.28
C TYR A 352 -3.59 -22.59 -3.84
N GLY A 353 -4.66 -23.28 -3.43
CA GLY A 353 -4.73 -23.92 -2.12
C GLY A 353 -4.78 -22.91 -0.98
N ASP A 354 -3.72 -22.88 -0.14
CA ASP A 354 -3.67 -22.02 1.04
C ASP A 354 -3.39 -20.53 0.75
N LEU A 355 -3.13 -20.17 -0.51
CA LEU A 355 -2.87 -18.79 -0.91
C LEU A 355 -4.20 -18.10 -1.25
N ASP A 356 -4.56 -17.12 -0.45
CA ASP A 356 -5.70 -16.24 -0.72
C ASP A 356 -5.33 -15.23 -1.80
N GLN A 357 -5.81 -15.45 -3.03
CA GLN A 357 -5.48 -14.61 -4.18
C GLN A 357 -6.19 -13.27 -4.18
N ARG A 358 -7.36 -13.16 -3.55
CA ARG A 358 -8.08 -11.88 -3.46
C ARG A 358 -7.34 -10.82 -2.63
N HIS A 359 -6.29 -11.22 -1.91
CA HIS A 359 -5.50 -10.33 -1.07
C HIS A 359 -3.99 -10.43 -1.33
N LEU A 360 -3.59 -11.07 -2.44
CA LEU A 360 -2.17 -11.25 -2.76
C LEU A 360 -1.46 -9.92 -2.97
N TYR A 361 -2.17 -8.96 -3.56
CA TYR A 361 -1.63 -7.62 -3.85
C TYR A 361 -2.08 -6.57 -2.82
N PHE A 362 -2.61 -6.99 -1.68
CA PHE A 362 -3.00 -6.08 -0.60
C PHE A 362 -1.83 -5.77 0.33
N GLY A 363 -1.38 -4.52 0.34
CA GLY A 363 -0.39 -4.02 1.29
C GLY A 363 1.05 -4.40 0.95
N LEU A 364 1.42 -4.43 -0.34
CA LEU A 364 2.77 -4.76 -0.79
C LEU A 364 3.74 -3.58 -0.70
N THR A 365 5.03 -3.93 -0.62
CA THR A 365 6.14 -2.98 -0.80
C THR A 365 6.37 -2.67 -2.28
N ASP A 366 7.15 -1.60 -2.55
CA ASP A 366 7.59 -1.26 -3.90
C ASP A 366 8.29 -2.44 -4.59
N GLU A 367 9.16 -3.13 -3.85
CA GLU A 367 9.95 -4.25 -4.38
C GLU A 367 9.08 -5.46 -4.72
N LEU A 368 8.12 -5.81 -3.86
CA LEU A 368 7.24 -6.95 -4.13
C LEU A 368 6.24 -6.64 -5.23
N MET A 369 5.69 -5.42 -5.26
CA MET A 369 4.81 -5.00 -6.35
C MET A 369 5.54 -5.01 -7.71
N ALA A 370 6.84 -4.65 -7.74
CA ALA A 370 7.66 -4.67 -8.95
C ALA A 370 7.92 -6.08 -9.51
N ILE A 371 7.71 -7.14 -8.74
CA ILE A 371 7.76 -8.52 -9.26
C ILE A 371 6.64 -8.75 -10.28
N ALA A 372 5.46 -8.20 -10.01
CA ALA A 372 4.31 -8.26 -10.89
C ALA A 372 4.29 -7.11 -11.92
N HIS A 373 4.69 -5.92 -11.51
CA HIS A 373 4.69 -4.68 -12.30
C HIS A 373 6.13 -4.19 -12.54
N SER A 374 6.91 -4.95 -13.31
CA SER A 374 8.37 -4.73 -13.49
C SER A 374 8.72 -3.36 -14.10
N ASP A 375 7.83 -2.73 -14.84
CA ASP A 375 7.99 -1.39 -15.42
C ASP A 375 7.90 -0.26 -14.38
N HIS A 376 7.27 -0.52 -13.24
CA HIS A 376 7.17 0.43 -12.13
C HIS A 376 8.50 0.63 -11.39
N THR A 377 9.42 -0.31 -11.49
CA THR A 377 10.72 -0.30 -10.78
C THR A 377 11.48 1.02 -10.93
N ALA A 378 11.55 1.56 -12.15
CA ALA A 378 12.23 2.84 -12.40
C ALA A 378 11.58 4.04 -11.69
N ASN A 379 10.31 3.96 -11.34
CA ASN A 379 9.58 5.02 -10.63
C ASN A 379 9.85 4.98 -9.13
N TYR A 380 9.74 3.83 -8.48
CA TYR A 380 9.93 3.76 -7.04
C TYR A 380 11.41 3.87 -6.62
N GLN A 381 12.36 3.65 -7.51
CA GLN A 381 13.78 3.88 -7.25
C GLN A 381 14.18 5.36 -7.22
N LYS A 382 13.32 6.28 -7.65
CA LYS A 382 13.57 7.72 -7.58
C LYS A 382 13.56 8.20 -6.13
N ASN A 383 14.48 9.10 -5.77
CA ASN A 383 14.58 9.64 -4.41
C ASN A 383 13.36 10.47 -3.98
N ASP A 384 12.65 11.07 -4.92
CA ASP A 384 11.47 11.92 -4.73
C ASP A 384 10.14 11.17 -4.90
N TYR A 385 10.17 9.84 -4.94
CA TYR A 385 8.96 9.03 -5.07
C TYR A 385 8.04 9.22 -3.86
N ALA A 386 6.83 9.72 -4.11
CA ALA A 386 5.91 10.18 -3.07
C ALA A 386 5.31 9.04 -2.22
N TYR A 387 5.19 7.84 -2.79
CA TYR A 387 4.47 6.70 -2.17
C TYR A 387 5.41 5.57 -1.76
N ARG A 388 6.62 5.92 -1.31
CA ARG A 388 7.63 4.93 -0.90
C ARG A 388 7.08 3.91 0.07
N SER A 389 7.05 2.65 -0.33
CA SER A 389 6.55 1.52 0.42
C SER A 389 7.66 0.50 0.66
N THR A 390 8.12 0.38 1.91
CA THR A 390 9.24 -0.51 2.31
C THR A 390 8.90 -1.40 3.50
N ASP A 391 7.66 -1.38 3.96
CA ASP A 391 7.21 -2.05 5.18
C ASP A 391 5.98 -2.91 4.89
N LEU A 392 6.02 -4.17 5.28
CA LEU A 392 4.92 -5.12 5.10
C LEU A 392 4.00 -5.26 6.32
N SER A 393 4.13 -4.42 7.34
CA SER A 393 3.30 -4.54 8.56
C SER A 393 1.80 -4.40 8.27
N ASN A 394 1.41 -3.79 7.16
CA ASN A 394 0.04 -3.66 6.68
C ASN A 394 -0.32 -4.62 5.54
N ASN A 395 0.56 -5.60 5.24
CA ASN A 395 0.22 -6.66 4.30
C ASN A 395 -0.82 -7.62 4.90
N TYR A 396 -1.73 -8.11 4.07
CA TYR A 396 -2.82 -9.00 4.50
C TYR A 396 -2.33 -10.25 5.23
N PHE A 397 -1.33 -10.96 4.68
CA PHE A 397 -0.81 -12.20 5.27
C PHE A 397 0.02 -11.95 6.54
N MET A 398 0.61 -10.77 6.69
CA MET A 398 1.26 -10.36 7.92
C MET A 398 0.23 -10.10 9.03
N ARG A 399 -0.86 -9.41 8.71
CA ARG A 399 -1.90 -9.04 9.68
C ARG A 399 -2.74 -10.21 10.15
N ASN A 400 -3.02 -11.19 9.28
CA ASN A 400 -3.81 -12.37 9.65
C ASN A 400 -2.98 -13.53 10.24
N GLY A 401 -1.65 -13.37 10.35
CA GLY A 401 -0.73 -14.36 10.92
C GLY A 401 -0.32 -15.48 9.95
N LYS A 402 -0.78 -15.47 8.70
CA LYS A 402 -0.46 -16.51 7.72
C LYS A 402 1.03 -16.49 7.31
N ALA A 403 1.62 -15.31 7.24
CA ALA A 403 3.04 -15.15 6.96
C ALA A 403 3.90 -15.80 8.06
N ASP A 404 3.50 -15.69 9.34
CA ASP A 404 4.18 -16.35 10.45
C ASP A 404 4.05 -17.88 10.36
N GLU A 405 2.88 -18.41 9.99
CA GLU A 405 2.70 -19.85 9.76
C GLU A 405 3.61 -20.37 8.64
N TRP A 406 3.74 -19.61 7.55
CA TRP A 406 4.64 -19.96 6.46
C TRP A 406 6.12 -19.92 6.89
N ALA A 407 6.52 -18.89 7.62
CA ALA A 407 7.89 -18.74 8.13
C ALA A 407 8.26 -19.85 9.13
N GLU A 408 7.30 -20.29 9.95
CA GLU A 408 7.53 -21.36 10.96
C GLU A 408 7.98 -22.67 10.32
N LYS A 409 7.57 -22.97 9.07
CA LYS A 409 8.04 -24.15 8.34
C LYS A 409 9.56 -24.22 8.16
N TYR A 410 10.23 -23.08 8.25
CA TYR A 410 11.68 -22.94 8.09
C TYR A 410 12.43 -22.81 9.42
N ALA A 411 11.73 -22.65 10.55
CA ALA A 411 12.31 -22.28 11.83
C ALA A 411 13.39 -23.27 12.31
N ASP A 412 13.14 -24.58 12.24
CA ASP A 412 14.11 -25.59 12.68
C ASP A 412 15.39 -25.57 11.84
N ARG A 413 15.27 -25.38 10.52
CA ARG A 413 16.45 -25.29 9.62
C ARG A 413 17.27 -24.04 9.91
N ILE A 414 16.58 -22.89 10.08
CA ILE A 414 17.22 -21.63 10.46
C ILE A 414 17.95 -21.79 11.80
N GLN A 415 17.27 -22.37 12.81
CA GLN A 415 17.83 -22.53 14.15
C GLN A 415 19.10 -23.39 14.15
N GLN A 416 19.18 -24.44 13.32
CA GLN A 416 20.39 -25.26 13.17
C GLN A 416 21.59 -24.44 12.70
N HIS A 417 21.44 -23.55 11.71
CA HIS A 417 22.49 -22.64 11.25
C HIS A 417 22.88 -21.63 12.33
N LEU A 418 21.88 -21.09 13.06
CA LEU A 418 22.13 -20.14 14.15
C LEU A 418 22.87 -20.78 15.32
N ASP A 419 22.58 -22.04 15.67
CA ASP A 419 23.28 -22.78 16.72
C ASP A 419 24.71 -23.14 16.31
N ALA A 420 24.94 -23.33 15.02
CA ALA A 420 26.28 -23.47 14.44
C ALA A 420 27.06 -22.14 14.34
N LYS A 421 26.44 -21.00 14.68
CA LYS A 421 27.02 -19.65 14.60
C LYS A 421 27.39 -19.21 13.20
N GLU A 422 26.65 -19.65 12.20
CA GLU A 422 26.85 -19.20 10.83
C GLU A 422 26.33 -17.76 10.68
N GLU A 423 27.16 -16.87 10.11
CA GLU A 423 26.82 -15.46 9.90
C GLU A 423 26.04 -15.23 8.60
N SER A 424 26.21 -16.13 7.61
CA SER A 424 25.52 -16.07 6.33
C SER A 424 25.28 -17.50 5.83
N PHE A 425 24.04 -17.78 5.45
CA PHE A 425 23.64 -19.11 4.96
C PHE A 425 22.42 -19.00 4.04
N SER A 426 22.11 -20.06 3.32
CA SER A 426 20.91 -20.11 2.47
C SER A 426 20.08 -21.33 2.78
N ILE A 427 18.75 -21.19 2.64
CA ILE A 427 17.79 -22.28 2.81
C ILE A 427 16.91 -22.36 1.58
N ASP A 428 16.80 -23.54 0.99
CA ASP A 428 15.85 -23.77 -0.09
C ASP A 428 14.42 -23.61 0.44
N ALA A 429 13.62 -22.79 -0.22
CA ALA A 429 12.19 -22.75 0.01
C ALA A 429 11.56 -24.06 -0.50
N ASP A 430 10.46 -24.45 0.12
CA ASP A 430 9.72 -25.65 -0.32
C ASP A 430 9.22 -25.47 -1.76
N ASN A 431 8.98 -26.58 -2.43
CA ASN A 431 8.64 -26.61 -3.85
C ASN A 431 7.54 -25.60 -4.18
N GLN A 432 7.79 -24.83 -5.23
CA GLN A 432 6.91 -23.78 -5.69
C GLN A 432 5.91 -24.33 -6.70
N SER A 433 4.67 -24.49 -6.26
CA SER A 433 3.55 -24.86 -7.15
C SER A 433 2.97 -23.67 -7.91
N PHE A 434 3.34 -22.46 -7.53
CA PHE A 434 2.80 -21.22 -8.08
C PHE A 434 3.66 -20.68 -9.23
N PRO A 435 3.12 -19.87 -10.14
CA PRO A 435 3.90 -19.12 -11.10
C PRO A 435 5.02 -18.29 -10.45
N PRO A 436 6.15 -18.03 -11.15
CA PRO A 436 7.30 -17.33 -10.54
C PRO A 436 6.99 -15.99 -9.91
N SER A 437 6.08 -15.20 -10.49
CA SER A 437 5.68 -13.89 -9.93
C SER A 437 4.95 -14.05 -8.59
N ILE A 438 3.99 -14.97 -8.52
CA ILE A 438 3.23 -15.24 -7.29
C ILE A 438 4.15 -15.85 -6.23
N SER A 439 5.00 -16.82 -6.62
CA SER A 439 6.02 -17.38 -5.72
C SER A 439 6.99 -16.31 -5.21
N GLY A 440 7.39 -15.37 -6.04
CA GLY A 440 8.26 -14.25 -5.65
C GLY A 440 7.63 -13.37 -4.59
N ILE A 441 6.37 -12.98 -4.76
CA ILE A 441 5.62 -12.18 -3.78
C ILE A 441 5.46 -12.97 -2.47
N GLN A 442 4.98 -14.21 -2.53
CA GLN A 442 4.79 -15.03 -1.33
C GLN A 442 6.09 -15.24 -0.57
N ASN A 443 7.18 -15.61 -1.24
CA ASN A 443 8.46 -15.84 -0.58
C ASN A 443 9.08 -14.53 -0.05
N GLY A 444 8.83 -13.39 -0.69
CA GLY A 444 9.22 -12.08 -0.15
C GLY A 444 8.51 -11.75 1.17
N ILE A 445 7.21 -12.04 1.26
CA ILE A 445 6.45 -11.90 2.51
C ILE A 445 7.00 -12.85 3.59
N VAL A 446 7.30 -14.10 3.25
CA VAL A 446 7.90 -15.08 4.18
C VAL A 446 9.28 -14.61 4.66
N ALA A 447 10.14 -14.11 3.77
CA ALA A 447 11.46 -13.58 4.13
C ALA A 447 11.33 -12.41 5.12
N TYR A 448 10.37 -11.53 4.89
CA TYR A 448 10.09 -10.43 5.81
C TYR A 448 9.64 -10.94 7.19
N ALA A 449 8.73 -11.93 7.26
CA ALA A 449 8.30 -12.55 8.51
C ALA A 449 9.46 -13.24 9.24
N ILE A 450 10.35 -13.95 8.54
CA ILE A 450 11.58 -14.53 9.10
C ILE A 450 12.44 -13.44 9.74
N SER A 451 12.60 -12.29 9.08
CA SER A 451 13.43 -11.19 9.58
C SER A 451 12.83 -10.50 10.82
N LEU A 452 11.51 -10.52 10.99
CA LEU A 452 10.85 -9.93 12.16
C LEU A 452 10.80 -10.85 13.37
N LYS A 453 10.97 -12.17 13.17
CA LYS A 453 10.90 -13.15 14.24
C LYS A 453 12.06 -12.97 15.23
N GLU A 454 11.80 -13.15 16.52
CA GLU A 454 12.85 -13.16 17.54
C GLU A 454 13.65 -14.46 17.47
N TRP A 455 14.93 -14.34 17.15
CA TRP A 455 15.87 -15.46 17.12
C TRP A 455 16.85 -15.40 18.27
N LYS A 456 17.23 -16.57 18.80
CA LYS A 456 18.18 -16.71 19.91
C LYS A 456 19.03 -17.94 19.73
N THR A 457 20.28 -17.89 20.17
CA THR A 457 21.13 -19.04 20.30
C THR A 457 21.89 -18.95 21.62
N GLY A 458 21.66 -19.89 22.52
CA GLY A 458 22.09 -19.77 23.92
C GLY A 458 21.51 -18.50 24.54
N SER A 459 22.38 -17.61 25.05
CA SER A 459 21.98 -16.32 25.64
C SER A 459 22.04 -15.14 24.67
N ALA A 460 22.51 -15.36 23.44
CA ALA A 460 22.63 -14.30 22.46
C ALA A 460 21.32 -14.10 21.71
N LYS A 461 20.88 -12.84 21.60
CA LYS A 461 19.85 -12.44 20.65
C LYS A 461 20.48 -12.42 19.26
N VAL A 462 19.76 -12.91 18.26
CA VAL A 462 20.21 -12.86 16.86
C VAL A 462 19.26 -11.93 16.08
N GLU A 463 19.81 -10.94 15.42
CA GLU A 463 19.10 -10.15 14.42
C GLU A 463 19.34 -10.82 13.07
N LEU A 464 18.25 -11.27 12.43
CA LEU A 464 18.31 -12.02 11.19
C LEU A 464 17.68 -11.18 10.07
N THR A 465 18.39 -10.99 8.97
CA THR A 465 17.81 -10.46 7.74
C THR A 465 17.69 -11.59 6.73
N ALA A 466 16.55 -11.67 6.06
CA ALA A 466 16.27 -12.67 5.06
C ALA A 466 15.77 -11.99 3.77
N GLU A 467 16.31 -12.43 2.64
CA GLU A 467 15.88 -12.04 1.31
C GLU A 467 15.46 -13.29 0.54
N SER A 468 14.46 -13.17 -0.32
CA SER A 468 14.02 -14.27 -1.18
C SER A 468 14.52 -14.11 -2.60
N ASN A 469 15.03 -15.20 -3.17
CA ASN A 469 15.45 -15.29 -4.55
C ASN A 469 14.66 -16.38 -5.26
N VAL A 470 13.90 -16.02 -6.30
CA VAL A 470 13.20 -16.96 -7.16
C VAL A 470 13.94 -17.06 -8.50
N SER A 471 14.40 -18.26 -8.84
CA SER A 471 15.11 -18.52 -10.08
C SER A 471 14.39 -19.54 -10.95
N LYS A 472 14.34 -19.25 -12.25
CA LYS A 472 13.74 -20.15 -13.24
C LYS A 472 14.76 -21.18 -13.69
N GLU A 473 14.50 -22.48 -13.44
CA GLU A 473 15.34 -23.58 -13.88
C GLU A 473 14.98 -24.07 -15.30
N SER A 474 13.69 -24.04 -15.65
CA SER A 474 13.16 -24.41 -16.97
C SER A 474 11.79 -23.77 -17.19
N ASN A 475 11.15 -24.01 -18.35
CA ASN A 475 9.82 -23.42 -18.65
C ASN A 475 8.70 -23.84 -17.68
N SER A 476 8.89 -24.94 -16.95
CA SER A 476 7.92 -25.49 -16.01
C SER A 476 8.50 -25.71 -14.60
N LYS A 477 9.74 -25.27 -14.36
CA LYS A 477 10.39 -25.51 -13.08
C LYS A 477 11.16 -24.26 -12.64
N TRP A 478 10.90 -23.85 -11.42
CA TRP A 478 11.65 -22.78 -10.73
C TRP A 478 11.96 -23.23 -9.31
N SER A 479 12.92 -22.58 -8.70
CA SER A 479 13.29 -22.77 -7.31
C SER A 479 13.27 -21.42 -6.60
N ALA A 480 13.02 -21.45 -5.30
CA ALA A 480 13.14 -20.31 -4.44
C ALA A 480 14.13 -20.63 -3.30
N LYS A 481 14.87 -19.61 -2.89
CA LYS A 481 15.80 -19.67 -1.76
C LYS A 481 15.64 -18.46 -0.89
N TYR A 482 15.89 -18.64 0.40
CA TYR A 482 16.11 -17.56 1.34
C TYR A 482 17.63 -17.41 1.56
N GLU A 483 18.15 -16.22 1.32
CA GLU A 483 19.49 -15.81 1.70
C GLU A 483 19.40 -15.09 3.03
N LEU A 484 20.12 -15.60 4.04
CA LEU A 484 20.00 -15.14 5.41
C LEU A 484 21.34 -14.63 5.93
N ASN A 485 21.30 -13.47 6.61
CA ASN A 485 22.45 -12.90 7.29
C ASN A 485 22.12 -12.71 8.78
N ALA A 486 22.94 -13.25 9.67
CA ALA A 486 22.74 -13.28 11.10
C ALA A 486 23.74 -12.40 11.83
N GLU A 487 23.26 -11.45 12.62
CA GLU A 487 24.07 -10.65 13.54
C GLU A 487 23.83 -11.11 14.98
N TYR A 488 24.84 -11.67 15.61
CA TYR A 488 24.76 -12.19 16.97
C TYR A 488 24.99 -11.08 17.98
N LYS A 489 23.92 -10.64 18.67
CA LYS A 489 23.99 -9.62 19.71
C LYS A 489 24.13 -10.31 21.07
N THR A 490 25.25 -10.16 21.70
CA THR A 490 25.36 -10.54 23.10
C THR A 490 24.45 -9.62 23.91
N ALA A 491 23.53 -10.19 24.70
CA ALA A 491 22.68 -9.39 25.55
C ALA A 491 23.57 -8.57 26.49
N ALA A 492 23.41 -7.26 26.51
CA ALA A 492 24.11 -6.41 27.46
C ALA A 492 23.74 -6.84 28.89
N LEU A 493 24.73 -7.10 29.72
CA LEU A 493 24.48 -7.43 31.12
C LEU A 493 23.73 -6.28 31.79
N GLY A 494 22.80 -6.60 32.65
CA GLY A 494 22.09 -5.60 33.45
C GLY A 494 23.04 -4.71 34.25
N ARG A 495 22.65 -3.45 34.48
CA ARG A 495 23.41 -2.54 35.36
C ARG A 495 23.47 -3.10 36.75
N VAL A 496 24.67 -3.26 37.30
CA VAL A 496 24.92 -3.80 38.64
C VAL A 496 25.19 -2.64 39.63
N ILE A 497 25.93 -1.63 39.16
CA ILE A 497 26.26 -0.40 39.91
C ILE A 497 26.15 0.79 38.96
N ASP A 498 25.95 1.98 39.52
CA ASP A 498 25.92 3.20 38.74
C ASP A 498 27.32 3.64 38.28
N ASP A 499 27.39 4.43 37.22
CA ASP A 499 28.65 5.01 36.76
C ASP A 499 29.11 6.05 37.77
N GLY A 500 30.40 6.06 38.08
CA GLY A 500 30.91 7.01 39.04
C GLY A 500 32.27 6.62 39.66
N PRO A 501 32.79 7.48 40.52
CA PRO A 501 34.01 7.22 41.26
C PRO A 501 33.74 6.31 42.46
N TYR A 502 34.50 5.23 42.58
CA TYR A 502 34.40 4.29 43.69
C TYR A 502 35.75 3.97 44.30
N ARG A 503 35.80 3.83 45.62
CA ARG A 503 36.92 3.25 46.30
C ARG A 503 36.72 1.74 46.41
N LEU A 504 37.54 0.95 45.73
CA LEU A 504 37.44 -0.51 45.73
C LEU A 504 38.14 -1.07 46.93
N ALA A 505 37.45 -1.09 48.06
CA ALA A 505 38.01 -1.61 49.33
C ALA A 505 37.97 -3.13 49.36
N THR A 506 39.01 -3.79 49.95
CA THR A 506 38.98 -5.24 50.14
C THR A 506 37.91 -5.64 51.15
N ALA A 507 37.20 -6.74 50.88
CA ALA A 507 36.17 -7.25 51.79
C ALA A 507 36.72 -7.75 53.14
N LEU A 508 38.05 -7.86 53.28
CA LEU A 508 38.73 -8.26 54.53
C LEU A 508 38.95 -7.10 55.49
N ASP A 509 39.20 -5.90 54.96
CA ASP A 509 39.47 -4.68 55.73
C ASP A 509 39.10 -3.47 54.85
N ASP A 510 38.01 -2.80 55.18
CA ASP A 510 37.46 -1.70 54.43
C ASP A 510 38.35 -0.43 54.41
N ARG A 511 39.34 -0.37 55.30
CA ARG A 511 40.36 0.69 55.30
C ARG A 511 41.36 0.53 54.15
N MET A 512 41.50 -0.67 53.60
CA MET A 512 42.44 -1.01 52.55
C MET A 512 41.75 -1.13 51.20
N ALA A 513 42.20 -0.41 50.20
CA ALA A 513 41.59 -0.42 48.88
C ALA A 513 42.62 -0.60 47.75
N VAL A 514 42.12 -0.91 46.55
CA VAL A 514 42.92 -1.14 45.37
C VAL A 514 43.52 0.18 44.89
N SER A 515 44.83 0.26 44.94
CA SER A 515 45.63 1.29 44.26
C SER A 515 46.18 0.68 42.97
N ALA A 516 45.81 1.26 41.83
CA ALA A 516 46.16 0.78 40.51
C ALA A 516 47.26 1.64 39.87
N SER A 517 48.22 1.00 39.18
CA SER A 517 49.31 1.64 38.47
C SER A 517 49.66 0.91 37.18
N ALA A 518 50.54 1.46 36.35
CA ALA A 518 51.04 0.82 35.15
C ALA A 518 51.84 -0.47 35.42
N SER A 519 52.33 -0.66 36.64
CA SER A 519 53.09 -1.88 37.05
C SER A 519 52.24 -2.95 37.69
N GLY A 520 51.00 -2.64 38.10
CA GLY A 520 50.07 -3.55 38.76
C GLY A 520 49.21 -2.87 39.78
N CYS A 521 48.41 -3.68 40.48
CA CYS A 521 47.55 -3.26 41.59
C CYS A 521 48.08 -3.74 42.92
N SER A 522 47.92 -2.92 43.95
CA SER A 522 48.24 -3.27 45.36
C SER A 522 47.18 -2.69 46.31
N LEU A 523 47.14 -3.18 47.55
CA LEU A 523 46.32 -2.57 48.58
C LEU A 523 47.02 -1.36 49.18
N SER A 524 46.26 -0.28 49.40
CA SER A 524 46.73 0.89 50.13
C SER A 524 45.61 1.51 50.94
N SER A 525 45.96 2.03 52.11
CA SER A 525 45.05 2.84 52.94
C SER A 525 44.74 4.18 52.32
N ASP A 526 45.66 4.71 51.47
CA ASP A 526 45.54 5.99 50.77
C ASP A 526 45.09 5.82 49.29
N ALA A 527 44.56 4.67 48.91
CA ALA A 527 44.10 4.41 47.54
C ALA A 527 43.01 5.41 47.14
N GLY A 528 43.24 6.05 46.01
CA GLY A 528 42.27 6.95 45.35
C GLY A 528 41.07 6.19 44.79
N ALA A 529 40.05 6.93 44.40
CA ALA A 529 38.92 6.39 43.70
C ALA A 529 39.27 5.95 42.28
N LEU A 530 38.70 4.84 41.81
CA LEU A 530 38.66 4.41 40.44
C LEU A 530 37.30 4.77 39.85
N TYR A 531 37.25 5.28 38.64
CA TYR A 531 35.99 5.62 37.97
C TYR A 531 35.48 4.40 37.18
N LEU A 532 34.25 4.00 37.46
CA LEU A 532 33.59 2.91 36.80
C LEU A 532 32.58 3.49 35.77
N GLU A 533 32.66 3.03 34.57
CA GLU A 533 31.73 3.41 33.48
C GLU A 533 31.22 2.15 32.77
N ARG A 534 29.91 2.01 32.70
CA ARG A 534 29.28 0.85 32.05
C ARG A 534 29.32 1.01 30.55
N ASP A 535 29.82 0.02 29.83
CA ASP A 535 29.69 -0.11 28.39
C ASP A 535 28.25 -0.52 28.04
N GLY A 536 27.55 0.32 27.30
CA GLY A 536 26.12 0.12 26.97
C GLY A 536 25.88 -1.09 26.07
N ALA A 537 26.84 -1.47 25.24
CA ALA A 537 26.70 -2.57 24.28
C ALA A 537 26.87 -3.94 24.95
N THR A 538 27.83 -4.08 25.84
CA THR A 538 28.17 -5.36 26.50
C THR A 538 27.59 -5.47 27.91
N GLY A 539 27.32 -4.33 28.57
CA GLY A 539 26.98 -4.27 29.98
C GLY A 539 28.16 -4.53 30.94
N LEU A 540 29.35 -4.66 30.38
CA LEU A 540 30.60 -4.71 31.12
C LEU A 540 31.02 -3.28 31.55
N TYR A 541 32.03 -3.17 32.39
CA TYR A 541 32.49 -1.88 32.92
C TYR A 541 33.94 -1.60 32.49
N ARG A 542 34.20 -0.34 32.12
CA ARG A 542 35.56 0.20 32.07
C ARG A 542 35.87 0.80 33.43
N ILE A 543 37.05 0.47 33.94
CA ILE A 543 37.54 0.98 35.23
C ILE A 543 38.71 1.88 34.92
N SER A 544 38.68 3.13 35.32
CA SER A 544 39.71 4.11 34.95
C SER A 544 40.28 4.85 36.15
N SER A 545 41.52 5.30 35.99
CA SER A 545 42.18 6.23 36.88
C SER A 545 43.17 7.10 36.08
N GLY A 546 43.13 8.43 36.28
CA GLY A 546 44.05 9.33 35.62
C GLY A 546 44.02 9.28 34.08
N GLY A 547 42.90 8.92 33.47
CA GLY A 547 42.75 8.77 32.00
C GLY A 547 43.23 7.44 31.44
N LEU A 548 43.75 6.52 32.27
CA LEU A 548 44.17 5.18 31.91
C LEU A 548 43.08 4.17 32.32
N LEU A 549 42.97 3.06 31.59
CA LEU A 549 42.02 1.98 31.85
C LEU A 549 42.70 0.81 32.58
N LEU A 550 41.98 0.25 33.52
CA LEU A 550 42.39 -1.00 34.16
C LEU A 550 42.32 -2.13 33.14
N THR A 551 43.46 -2.74 32.85
CA THR A 551 43.66 -3.68 31.76
C THR A 551 44.18 -4.99 32.31
N GLU A 552 43.65 -6.11 31.86
CA GLU A 552 44.19 -7.44 32.11
C GLU A 552 45.53 -7.62 31.36
N SER A 553 46.57 -8.00 32.07
CA SER A 553 47.87 -8.30 31.51
C SER A 553 48.41 -9.61 32.16
N GLY A 554 48.03 -10.75 31.60
CA GLY A 554 48.27 -12.06 32.15
C GLY A 554 47.55 -12.20 33.52
N ASN A 555 48.31 -12.47 34.59
CA ASN A 555 47.73 -12.56 35.93
C ASN A 555 47.76 -11.24 36.73
N ARG A 556 47.93 -10.10 36.06
CA ARG A 556 47.95 -8.76 36.65
C ARG A 556 46.88 -7.87 36.07
N ALA A 557 46.34 -6.99 36.88
CA ALA A 557 45.58 -5.83 36.44
C ALA A 557 46.49 -4.62 36.47
N VAL A 558 46.64 -3.91 35.36
CA VAL A 558 47.52 -2.74 35.20
C VAL A 558 46.74 -1.58 34.60
N LEU A 559 47.17 -0.33 34.84
CA LEU A 559 46.65 0.82 34.12
C LEU A 559 47.38 0.97 32.79
N ALA A 560 46.61 1.05 31.68
CA ALA A 560 47.12 1.23 30.32
C ALA A 560 46.23 2.21 29.54
N GLU A 561 46.75 2.73 28.45
CA GLU A 561 45.97 3.57 27.52
C GLU A 561 44.81 2.78 26.94
N ALA A 562 43.73 3.49 26.58
CA ALA A 562 42.58 2.89 25.93
C ALA A 562 42.96 2.35 24.54
N ASP A 563 42.81 1.05 24.33
CA ASP A 563 43.09 0.35 23.07
C ASP A 563 41.86 -0.31 22.45
N GLY A 564 40.70 -0.22 23.11
CA GLY A 564 39.43 -0.81 22.67
C GLY A 564 39.36 -2.32 22.80
N SER A 565 40.36 -2.97 23.40
CA SER A 565 40.39 -4.43 23.57
C SER A 565 39.45 -4.91 24.68
N ALA A 566 39.03 -6.18 24.60
CA ALA A 566 38.22 -6.82 25.61
C ALA A 566 38.94 -6.93 26.97
N SER A 567 40.28 -6.87 27.00
CA SER A 567 41.10 -6.89 28.23
C SER A 567 40.85 -5.67 29.14
N GLN A 568 40.22 -4.62 28.62
CA GLN A 568 39.84 -3.39 29.32
C GLN A 568 38.38 -3.39 29.79
N LEU A 569 37.66 -4.48 29.60
CA LEU A 569 36.28 -4.67 30.01
C LEU A 569 36.17 -5.63 31.18
N TRP A 570 35.40 -5.23 32.19
CA TRP A 570 35.25 -5.96 33.46
C TRP A 570 33.81 -6.32 33.72
N ARG A 571 33.54 -7.56 34.03
CA ARG A 571 32.25 -7.99 34.57
C ARG A 571 32.19 -7.65 36.04
N VAL A 572 31.17 -6.88 36.43
CA VAL A 572 30.84 -6.63 37.83
C VAL A 572 29.65 -7.50 38.21
N SER A 573 29.77 -8.25 39.29
CA SER A 573 28.69 -9.09 39.82
C SER A 573 28.43 -8.78 41.27
N ALA A 574 27.16 -8.56 41.64
CA ALA A 574 26.77 -8.33 43.03
C ALA A 574 26.78 -9.63 43.81
N LEU A 575 27.37 -9.60 45.02
CA LEU A 575 27.49 -10.74 45.92
C LEU A 575 26.63 -10.59 47.20
N GLY A 576 25.90 -9.48 47.29
CA GLY A 576 25.11 -9.11 48.45
C GLY A 576 25.91 -8.35 49.51
N GLY A 577 25.23 -7.64 50.41
CA GLY A 577 25.83 -6.87 51.49
C GLY A 577 26.75 -5.73 50.99
N GLY A 578 26.49 -5.14 49.84
CA GLY A 578 27.34 -4.07 49.23
C GLY A 578 28.64 -4.60 48.62
N ARG A 579 28.82 -5.90 48.50
CA ARG A 579 30.03 -6.52 47.95
C ARG A 579 29.84 -6.87 46.47
N HIS A 580 30.94 -6.72 45.70
CA HIS A 580 30.96 -7.00 44.26
C HIS A 580 32.22 -7.80 43.90
N SER A 581 32.13 -8.60 42.85
CA SER A 581 33.30 -9.19 42.21
C SER A 581 33.58 -8.47 40.89
N PHE A 582 34.86 -8.35 40.55
CA PHE A 582 35.35 -7.78 39.32
C PHE A 582 36.12 -8.86 38.57
N THR A 583 35.56 -9.30 37.44
CA THR A 583 36.12 -10.39 36.63
C THR A 583 36.51 -9.83 35.26
N SER A 584 37.71 -10.12 34.80
CA SER A 584 38.24 -9.73 33.49
C SER A 584 37.58 -10.51 32.35
N ALA A 585 37.87 -10.12 31.10
CA ALA A 585 37.36 -10.80 29.93
C ALA A 585 37.76 -12.27 29.82
N SER A 586 38.95 -12.62 30.32
CA SER A 586 39.40 -14.04 30.39
C SER A 586 38.77 -14.85 31.53
N GLY A 587 37.95 -14.20 32.37
CA GLY A 587 37.30 -14.85 33.50
C GLY A 587 38.09 -14.82 34.83
N LEU A 588 39.23 -14.15 34.88
CA LEU A 588 40.02 -14.01 36.07
C LEU A 588 39.46 -12.89 36.99
N ALA A 589 39.38 -13.12 38.28
CA ALA A 589 38.86 -12.14 39.24
C ALA A 589 39.99 -11.37 39.92
N LEU A 590 39.74 -10.09 40.26
CA LEU A 590 40.60 -9.32 41.16
C LEU A 590 40.61 -9.97 42.54
N ASP A 591 41.79 -10.34 43.07
CA ASP A 591 41.96 -11.05 44.30
C ASP A 591 43.16 -10.53 45.12
N ASP A 592 43.01 -10.49 46.46
CA ASP A 592 44.09 -10.12 47.39
C ASP A 592 45.04 -11.28 47.55
N ARG A 593 46.25 -11.17 47.03
CA ARG A 593 47.22 -12.24 47.05
C ARG A 593 47.51 -12.72 48.48
N GLY A 594 47.15 -13.98 48.74
CA GLY A 594 47.36 -14.61 50.02
C GLY A 594 46.44 -14.11 51.15
N GLN A 595 45.35 -13.42 50.83
CA GLN A 595 44.35 -12.91 51.76
C GLN A 595 44.95 -11.98 52.83
N ARG A 596 45.88 -11.11 52.43
CA ARG A 596 46.57 -10.18 53.35
C ARG A 596 46.08 -8.76 53.12
N THR A 597 45.84 -8.02 54.20
CA THR A 597 45.36 -6.64 54.20
C THR A 597 46.46 -5.64 54.51
N SER A 598 47.75 -6.01 54.41
CA SER A 598 48.87 -5.09 54.65
C SER A 598 49.06 -4.11 53.48
N GLU A 599 49.55 -2.91 53.82
CA GLU A 599 49.97 -1.91 52.87
C GLU A 599 50.92 -2.48 51.81
N GLY A 600 50.69 -2.25 50.52
CA GLY A 600 51.47 -2.77 49.42
C GLY A 600 51.21 -4.22 49.05
N ASN A 601 50.26 -4.92 49.69
CA ASN A 601 49.95 -6.30 49.29
C ASN A 601 49.46 -6.32 47.83
N THR A 602 49.97 -7.25 47.04
CA THR A 602 49.62 -7.37 45.62
C THR A 602 48.16 -7.76 45.46
N VAL A 603 47.45 -7.02 44.60
CA VAL A 603 46.15 -7.41 44.04
C VAL A 603 46.42 -7.94 42.63
N TRP A 604 46.05 -9.19 42.41
CA TRP A 604 46.33 -9.91 41.18
C TRP A 604 45.05 -10.46 40.54
N LEU A 605 45.18 -11.09 39.39
CA LEU A 605 44.09 -11.80 38.74
C LEU A 605 44.24 -13.30 39.01
N TYR A 606 43.17 -13.91 39.51
CA TYR A 606 43.17 -15.32 39.89
C TYR A 606 41.89 -16.02 39.44
N GLU A 607 41.98 -17.33 39.10
CA GLU A 607 40.82 -18.12 38.72
C GLU A 607 39.79 -18.19 39.85
N PRO A 608 38.52 -17.83 39.59
CA PRO A 608 37.47 -17.97 40.58
C PRO A 608 37.22 -19.47 40.85
N ASN A 609 37.57 -19.94 42.03
CA ASN A 609 37.52 -21.36 42.41
C ASN A 609 36.14 -21.83 42.89
N GLY A 610 35.02 -21.32 42.36
CA GLY A 610 33.64 -21.85 42.46
C GLY A 610 33.11 -22.23 43.85
N GLY A 611 33.91 -22.08 44.90
CA GLY A 611 33.50 -22.25 46.27
C GLY A 611 32.73 -21.02 46.80
N PRO A 612 31.99 -21.14 47.91
CA PRO A 612 31.43 -19.96 48.57
C PRO A 612 32.56 -18.96 48.79
N PRO A 613 32.30 -17.64 48.63
CA PRO A 613 33.35 -16.63 48.70
C PRO A 613 34.12 -16.83 50.01
N ARG A 614 35.38 -17.24 49.88
CA ARG A 614 36.25 -17.33 51.06
C ARG A 614 36.32 -15.92 51.64
N ARG A 615 36.12 -15.79 52.96
CA ARG A 615 36.28 -14.51 53.64
C ARG A 615 37.63 -13.94 53.22
N GLY A 616 37.66 -12.98 52.30
CA GLY A 616 38.88 -12.31 51.92
C GLY A 616 39.12 -12.01 50.45
N SER A 617 38.30 -12.41 49.51
CA SER A 617 38.60 -12.29 48.08
C SER A 617 37.80 -11.24 47.30
N LEU A 618 37.24 -10.22 47.93
CA LEU A 618 36.34 -9.32 47.15
C LEU A 618 36.38 -7.89 47.68
N PRO A 619 36.64 -6.89 46.80
CA PRO A 619 36.50 -5.48 47.15
C PRO A 619 35.06 -5.13 47.52
N SER A 620 34.86 -4.38 48.61
CA SER A 620 33.61 -3.68 48.89
C SER A 620 33.68 -2.29 48.28
N LEU A 621 32.59 -1.88 47.64
CA LEU A 621 32.48 -0.53 47.10
C LEU A 621 32.11 0.45 48.22
N GLN A 622 32.85 1.52 48.33
CA GLN A 622 32.50 2.67 49.18
C GLN A 622 32.33 3.87 48.27
N ASP A 623 31.17 4.50 48.33
CA ASP A 623 30.90 5.76 47.66
C ASP A 623 31.76 6.86 48.32
N PRO A 624 32.68 7.54 47.60
CA PRO A 624 33.50 8.56 48.16
C PRO A 624 32.73 9.82 48.65
N LEU A 625 31.45 9.94 48.29
CA LEU A 625 30.60 11.07 48.70
C LEU A 625 29.87 10.86 50.03
N ASN A 626 29.96 9.68 50.68
CA ASN A 626 29.27 9.37 51.92
C ASN A 626 30.20 9.27 53.16
N THR A 627 31.35 9.92 53.14
CA THR A 627 32.19 10.12 54.34
C THR A 627 32.02 11.58 54.82
N PHE A 628 30.95 11.80 55.60
CA PHE A 628 30.91 12.83 56.65
C PHE A 628 30.55 12.16 57.98
#